data_7e375b9361563976036c5d159c16cf25
#
_entry.id   7e375b9361563976036c5d159c16cf25
#
_cell.length_a   1.000
_cell.length_b   1.000
_cell.length_c   1.000
_cell.angle_alpha   90.00
_cell.angle_beta   90.00
_cell.angle_gamma   90.00
#
_symmetry.space_group_name_H-M   'P 1'
#
loop_
_entity.id
_entity.type
_entity.pdbx_description
1 polymer ?
#
loop_
_entity_poly.entity_id
_entity_poly.type
_entity_poly.pdbx_seq_one_letter_code
_entity_poly.pdbx_strand_id
1 'polypeptide(L)'
;MINPIKVYIFILSFSLIYANENNHTAIDVMKKVLQAPKPTSSISEINLEIVRKKMGKTKRKTRAFLRYDKQYNSGNYSKKSLVKFLKPKSIYGTGLLTWIGADGSSDQWFFLPKLKVAKRVKSKEKGKSFMSTDFIYEDLENRGIDDDHYVIDGYEKIGEHACVVLFSKPVRNSAYWGKKIFVDQTLWQIRKIEYFSSKSIISKTLFLNEIVNKGGYWLPTVL
;
A
#
# COMPACT_ATOMS: atom_id res chain seq x y z
N MET A 1 -11.98 78.78 -16.64
CA MET A 1 -11.08 77.58 -16.71
C MET A 1 -11.53 76.61 -15.63
N ILE A 2 -12.21 75.55 -16.07
CA ILE A 2 -12.78 74.55 -15.14
C ILE A 2 -11.82 73.34 -15.19
N ASN A 3 -11.21 73.01 -14.02
CA ASN A 3 -10.32 71.86 -13.86
C ASN A 3 -11.13 70.57 -13.78
N PRO A 4 -10.80 69.52 -14.56
CA PRO A 4 -11.46 68.22 -14.42
C PRO A 4 -10.93 67.46 -13.20
N ILE A 5 -11.86 67.05 -12.35
CA ILE A 5 -11.61 66.14 -11.22
C ILE A 5 -11.35 64.72 -11.79
N LYS A 6 -10.12 64.18 -11.59
CA LYS A 6 -9.80 62.79 -11.91
C LYS A 6 -10.23 61.92 -10.76
N VAL A 7 -11.28 61.11 -10.96
CA VAL A 7 -11.71 60.05 -10.05
C VAL A 7 -10.91 58.79 -10.34
N TYR A 8 -10.08 58.34 -9.41
CA TYR A 8 -9.41 57.04 -9.44
C TYR A 8 -10.31 55.99 -8.78
N ILE A 9 -10.89 55.12 -9.58
CA ILE A 9 -11.61 53.93 -9.07
C ILE A 9 -10.57 52.86 -8.77
N PHE A 10 -10.34 52.60 -7.50
CA PHE A 10 -9.50 51.48 -7.03
C PHE A 10 -10.35 50.22 -7.00
N ILE A 11 -10.20 49.35 -8.04
CA ILE A 11 -10.86 48.04 -8.05
C ILE A 11 -10.05 47.13 -7.15
N LEU A 12 -10.51 46.94 -5.90
CA LEU A 12 -10.02 45.86 -5.04
C LEU A 12 -10.49 44.53 -5.60
N SER A 13 -9.61 43.81 -6.29
CA SER A 13 -9.85 42.42 -6.66
C SER A 13 -9.78 41.54 -5.41
N PHE A 14 -10.95 41.24 -4.85
CA PHE A 14 -11.08 40.25 -3.79
C PHE A 14 -10.92 38.89 -4.44
N SER A 15 -9.71 38.34 -4.44
CA SER A 15 -9.47 36.93 -4.75
C SER A 15 -10.07 36.09 -3.62
N LEU A 16 -11.28 35.56 -3.85
CA LEU A 16 -11.87 34.52 -3.05
C LEU A 16 -10.95 33.28 -3.15
N ILE A 17 -10.08 33.12 -2.18
CA ILE A 17 -9.40 31.85 -1.94
C ILE A 17 -10.52 30.90 -1.48
N TYR A 18 -11.01 30.09 -2.39
CA TYR A 18 -11.80 28.91 -2.02
C TYR A 18 -10.86 27.96 -1.27
N ALA A 19 -10.79 28.12 0.04
CA ALA A 19 -10.29 27.09 0.93
C ALA A 19 -11.28 25.93 0.80
N ASN A 20 -10.90 24.92 0.04
CA ASN A 20 -11.63 23.66 -0.02
C ASN A 20 -11.41 22.98 1.34
N GLU A 21 -12.30 23.25 2.30
CA GLU A 21 -12.29 22.62 3.63
C GLU A 21 -12.70 21.14 3.51
N ASN A 22 -11.88 20.34 2.87
CA ASN A 22 -11.86 18.90 3.11
C ASN A 22 -11.04 18.65 4.39
N ASN A 23 -11.60 19.02 5.54
CA ASN A 23 -11.02 18.81 6.86
C ASN A 23 -11.05 17.33 7.26
N HIS A 24 -10.49 16.45 6.42
CA HIS A 24 -10.31 15.05 6.78
C HIS A 24 -9.13 14.93 7.73
N THR A 25 -9.35 14.27 8.86
CA THR A 25 -8.22 13.85 9.70
C THR A 25 -7.43 12.74 8.99
N ALA A 26 -6.16 12.55 9.35
CA ALA A 26 -5.33 11.48 8.76
C ALA A 26 -5.97 10.09 8.93
N ILE A 27 -6.64 9.87 10.06
CA ILE A 27 -7.34 8.61 10.34
C ILE A 27 -8.58 8.44 9.46
N ASP A 28 -9.30 9.53 9.13
CA ASP A 28 -10.46 9.46 8.24
C ASP A 28 -10.04 9.11 6.81
N VAL A 29 -8.92 9.65 6.34
CA VAL A 29 -8.32 9.27 5.06
C VAL A 29 -8.00 7.78 5.03
N MET A 30 -7.31 7.26 6.05
CA MET A 30 -7.00 5.83 6.12
C MET A 30 -8.24 4.96 6.24
N LYS A 31 -9.26 5.38 6.97
CA LYS A 31 -10.55 4.67 7.02
C LYS A 31 -11.17 4.54 5.62
N LYS A 32 -11.19 5.61 4.82
CA LYS A 32 -11.69 5.56 3.44
C LYS A 32 -10.91 4.55 2.59
N VAL A 33 -9.57 4.52 2.70
CA VAL A 33 -8.71 3.54 2.01
C VAL A 33 -9.05 2.11 2.43
N LEU A 34 -9.17 1.85 3.72
CA LEU A 34 -9.42 0.52 4.25
C LEU A 34 -10.85 0.02 3.98
N GLN A 35 -11.81 0.93 3.96
CA GLN A 35 -13.24 0.66 3.70
C GLN A 35 -13.58 0.61 2.19
N ALA A 36 -12.61 0.93 1.30
CA ALA A 36 -12.84 0.79 -0.13
C ALA A 36 -13.38 -0.60 -0.46
N PRO A 37 -14.42 -0.71 -1.30
CA PRO A 37 -15.05 -1.98 -1.64
C PRO A 37 -14.03 -3.01 -2.12
N LYS A 38 -14.13 -4.23 -1.59
CA LYS A 38 -13.26 -5.36 -1.93
C LYS A 38 -14.13 -6.57 -2.29
N PRO A 39 -13.71 -7.39 -3.27
CA PRO A 39 -14.45 -8.61 -3.58
C PRO A 39 -14.44 -9.58 -2.38
N THR A 40 -15.53 -10.29 -2.17
CA THR A 40 -15.63 -11.32 -1.12
C THR A 40 -14.58 -12.41 -1.32
N SER A 41 -14.28 -12.74 -2.58
CA SER A 41 -13.17 -13.62 -2.94
C SER A 41 -12.57 -13.19 -4.27
N SER A 42 -11.27 -13.44 -4.43
CA SER A 42 -10.57 -13.16 -5.69
C SER A 42 -9.46 -14.16 -5.95
N ILE A 43 -9.17 -14.37 -7.23
CA ILE A 43 -7.98 -15.07 -7.70
C ILE A 43 -7.24 -14.10 -8.62
N SER A 44 -5.96 -13.90 -8.33
CA SER A 44 -5.09 -13.03 -9.13
C SER A 44 -3.89 -13.82 -9.60
N GLU A 45 -3.58 -13.76 -10.89
CA GLU A 45 -2.31 -14.24 -11.43
C GLU A 45 -1.33 -13.07 -11.41
N ILE A 46 -0.17 -13.28 -10.79
CA ILE A 46 0.85 -12.25 -10.60
C ILE A 46 2.14 -12.70 -11.25
N ASN A 47 2.64 -11.88 -12.16
CA ASN A 47 3.94 -12.04 -12.80
C ASN A 47 4.88 -10.98 -12.22
N LEU A 48 5.90 -11.41 -11.50
CA LEU A 48 6.87 -10.56 -10.82
C LEU A 48 8.22 -10.67 -11.52
N GLU A 49 8.78 -9.51 -11.92
CA GLU A 49 10.16 -9.40 -12.37
C GLU A 49 11.03 -8.81 -11.26
N ILE A 50 12.12 -9.49 -10.93
CA ILE A 50 13.12 -9.04 -9.97
C ILE A 50 14.34 -8.60 -10.76
N VAL A 51 14.64 -7.29 -10.74
CA VAL A 51 15.77 -6.69 -11.44
C VAL A 51 16.82 -6.29 -10.43
N ARG A 52 18.02 -6.85 -10.54
CA ARG A 52 19.16 -6.48 -9.69
C ARG A 52 20.29 -5.91 -10.52
N LYS A 53 20.68 -4.68 -10.20
CA LYS A 53 21.82 -4.00 -10.82
C LYS A 53 23.00 -4.02 -9.83
N LYS A 54 24.13 -4.58 -10.23
CA LYS A 54 25.36 -4.58 -9.44
C LYS A 54 26.57 -4.48 -10.36
N MET A 55 27.47 -3.51 -10.10
CA MET A 55 28.72 -3.29 -10.86
C MET A 55 28.49 -3.29 -12.38
N GLY A 56 27.53 -2.50 -12.87
CA GLY A 56 27.18 -2.41 -14.30
C GLY A 56 26.46 -3.63 -14.90
N LYS A 57 26.32 -4.72 -14.16
CA LYS A 57 25.63 -5.94 -14.60
C LYS A 57 24.19 -5.95 -14.10
N THR A 58 23.25 -6.24 -15.01
CA THR A 58 21.83 -6.41 -14.70
C THR A 58 21.47 -7.88 -14.69
N LYS A 59 20.94 -8.37 -13.56
CA LYS A 59 20.37 -9.72 -13.45
C LYS A 59 18.86 -9.60 -13.31
N ARG A 60 18.12 -10.38 -14.12
CA ARG A 60 16.66 -10.47 -14.08
C ARG A 60 16.24 -11.86 -13.64
N LYS A 61 15.22 -11.95 -12.78
CA LYS A 61 14.57 -13.18 -12.37
C LYS A 61 13.08 -12.98 -12.41
N THR A 62 12.34 -13.94 -12.89
CA THR A 62 10.88 -13.90 -12.92
C THR A 62 10.28 -14.86 -11.90
N ARG A 63 9.10 -14.52 -11.41
CA ARG A 63 8.24 -15.35 -10.58
C ARG A 63 6.83 -15.26 -11.14
N ALA A 64 6.13 -16.37 -11.17
CA ALA A 64 4.70 -16.35 -11.41
C ALA A 64 4.01 -17.09 -10.26
N PHE A 65 2.92 -16.53 -9.77
CA PHE A 65 2.14 -17.13 -8.69
C PHE A 65 0.66 -16.76 -8.78
N LEU A 66 -0.17 -17.61 -8.25
CA LEU A 66 -1.56 -17.32 -7.98
C LEU A 66 -1.69 -16.83 -6.56
N ARG A 67 -2.52 -15.80 -6.38
CA ARG A 67 -2.96 -15.32 -5.08
C ARG A 67 -4.47 -15.51 -5.00
N TYR A 68 -4.87 -16.20 -3.94
CA TYR A 68 -6.26 -16.42 -3.56
C TYR A 68 -6.55 -15.59 -2.33
N ASP A 69 -7.57 -14.74 -2.36
CA ASP A 69 -8.03 -13.97 -1.21
C ASP A 69 -9.48 -14.32 -0.93
N LYS A 70 -9.85 -14.42 0.35
CA LYS A 70 -11.23 -14.57 0.80
C LYS A 70 -11.47 -13.72 2.03
N GLN A 71 -12.51 -12.88 1.97
CA GLN A 71 -13.01 -12.07 3.08
C GLN A 71 -14.06 -12.85 3.87
N TYR A 72 -14.18 -12.55 5.15
CA TYR A 72 -15.18 -13.14 6.05
C TYR A 72 -15.84 -12.02 6.82
N ASN A 73 -17.19 -12.05 6.91
CA ASN A 73 -17.97 -11.04 7.62
C ASN A 73 -18.30 -11.46 9.04
N SER A 74 -17.96 -12.69 9.44
CA SER A 74 -18.23 -13.25 10.77
C SER A 74 -17.22 -14.32 11.13
N GLY A 75 -17.14 -14.66 12.42
CA GLY A 75 -16.22 -15.65 12.96
C GLY A 75 -14.87 -15.05 13.38
N ASN A 76 -13.91 -15.91 13.64
CA ASN A 76 -12.61 -15.54 14.22
C ASN A 76 -11.64 -14.88 13.23
N TYR A 77 -11.94 -14.89 11.94
CA TYR A 77 -11.07 -14.38 10.88
C TYR A 77 -11.80 -13.37 10.00
N SER A 78 -11.14 -12.27 9.68
CA SER A 78 -11.61 -11.27 8.74
C SER A 78 -11.16 -11.57 7.30
N LYS A 79 -9.99 -12.22 7.13
CA LYS A 79 -9.45 -12.55 5.82
C LYS A 79 -8.53 -13.77 5.87
N LYS A 80 -8.53 -14.55 4.78
CA LYS A 80 -7.49 -15.55 4.49
C LYS A 80 -6.92 -15.33 3.10
N SER A 81 -5.60 -15.47 2.95
CA SER A 81 -4.88 -15.31 1.70
C SER A 81 -3.92 -16.47 1.49
N LEU A 82 -3.87 -17.01 0.27
CA LEU A 82 -2.91 -18.04 -0.13
C LEU A 82 -2.18 -17.60 -1.39
N VAL A 83 -0.86 -17.50 -1.30
CA VAL A 83 0.03 -17.37 -2.45
C VAL A 83 0.55 -18.76 -2.81
N LYS A 84 0.47 -19.15 -4.10
CA LYS A 84 1.00 -20.43 -4.61
C LYS A 84 1.86 -20.17 -5.84
N PHE A 85 3.16 -20.45 -5.73
CA PHE A 85 4.11 -20.24 -6.81
C PHE A 85 3.94 -21.26 -7.94
N LEU A 86 3.94 -20.74 -9.18
CA LEU A 86 3.86 -21.51 -10.43
C LEU A 86 5.20 -21.58 -11.15
N LYS A 87 5.99 -20.50 -11.11
CA LYS A 87 7.29 -20.40 -11.79
C LYS A 87 8.33 -19.72 -10.90
N PRO A 88 9.61 -20.06 -11.05
CA PRO A 88 10.18 -21.15 -11.85
C PRO A 88 9.93 -22.54 -11.23
N LYS A 89 10.26 -23.61 -11.96
CA LYS A 89 10.07 -25.00 -11.52
C LYS A 89 10.72 -25.31 -10.17
N SER A 90 11.83 -24.64 -9.83
CA SER A 90 12.57 -24.82 -8.56
C SER A 90 11.76 -24.47 -7.32
N ILE A 91 10.74 -23.61 -7.44
CA ILE A 91 9.86 -23.17 -6.35
C ILE A 91 8.38 -23.49 -6.61
N TYR A 92 8.10 -24.29 -7.64
CA TYR A 92 6.73 -24.69 -7.97
C TYR A 92 6.03 -25.32 -6.75
N GLY A 93 4.79 -24.87 -6.49
CA GLY A 93 3.99 -25.32 -5.36
C GLY A 93 4.39 -24.78 -3.99
N THR A 94 5.49 -24.00 -3.89
CA THR A 94 5.77 -23.24 -2.67
C THR A 94 4.60 -22.32 -2.36
N GLY A 95 4.18 -22.23 -1.09
CA GLY A 95 3.02 -21.47 -0.67
C GLY A 95 3.29 -20.59 0.52
N LEU A 96 2.53 -19.50 0.63
CA LEU A 96 2.39 -18.70 1.82
C LEU A 96 0.90 -18.57 2.13
N LEU A 97 0.48 -19.09 3.26
CA LEU A 97 -0.86 -18.92 3.81
C LEU A 97 -0.80 -17.83 4.86
N THR A 98 -1.72 -16.87 4.77
CA THR A 98 -1.89 -15.79 5.74
C THR A 98 -3.33 -15.79 6.26
N TRP A 99 -3.51 -15.82 7.56
CA TRP A 99 -4.79 -15.65 8.22
C TRP A 99 -4.79 -14.35 9.01
N ILE A 100 -5.81 -13.54 8.80
CA ILE A 100 -6.02 -12.29 9.53
C ILE A 100 -7.20 -12.51 10.49
N GLY A 101 -6.95 -12.35 11.76
CA GLY A 101 -7.98 -12.42 12.81
C GLY A 101 -8.96 -11.24 12.73
N ALA A 102 -10.13 -11.41 13.29
CA ALA A 102 -11.11 -10.34 13.48
C ALA A 102 -10.57 -9.24 14.43
N ASP A 103 -9.65 -9.61 15.33
CA ASP A 103 -8.90 -8.74 16.23
C ASP A 103 -7.68 -8.04 15.60
N GLY A 104 -7.47 -8.21 14.29
CA GLY A 104 -6.32 -7.69 13.57
C GLY A 104 -5.03 -8.50 13.72
N SER A 105 -5.03 -9.61 14.48
CA SER A 105 -3.88 -10.51 14.55
C SER A 105 -3.57 -11.13 13.18
N SER A 106 -2.32 -11.54 12.97
CA SER A 106 -1.90 -12.14 11.71
C SER A 106 -1.01 -13.35 11.94
N ASP A 107 -1.40 -14.46 11.36
CA ASP A 107 -0.64 -15.70 11.31
C ASP A 107 -0.25 -16.06 9.89
N GLN A 108 1.01 -16.46 9.71
CA GLN A 108 1.53 -16.87 8.42
C GLN A 108 2.22 -18.23 8.50
N TRP A 109 2.00 -19.05 7.46
CA TRP A 109 2.67 -20.33 7.28
C TRP A 109 3.29 -20.42 5.89
N PHE A 110 4.57 -20.74 5.87
CA PHE A 110 5.34 -20.95 4.65
C PHE A 110 5.45 -22.44 4.36
N PHE A 111 4.94 -22.87 3.21
CA PHE A 111 4.96 -24.27 2.78
C PHE A 111 6.06 -24.53 1.75
N LEU A 112 6.87 -25.55 2.02
CA LEU A 112 7.94 -26.05 1.13
C LEU A 112 7.57 -27.43 0.61
N PRO A 113 7.17 -27.57 -0.70
CA PRO A 113 6.71 -28.84 -1.25
C PRO A 113 7.73 -29.98 -1.15
N LYS A 114 9.02 -29.67 -1.39
CA LYS A 114 10.09 -30.66 -1.32
C LYS A 114 10.26 -31.29 0.06
N LEU A 115 9.96 -30.54 1.10
CA LEU A 115 10.04 -30.99 2.49
C LEU A 115 8.70 -31.47 3.03
N LYS A 116 7.60 -31.22 2.28
CA LYS A 116 6.21 -31.47 2.72
C LYS A 116 5.87 -30.85 4.09
N VAL A 117 6.52 -29.72 4.42
CA VAL A 117 6.39 -29.04 5.71
C VAL A 117 5.79 -27.66 5.54
N ALA A 118 4.79 -27.35 6.36
CA ALA A 118 4.31 -25.99 6.58
C ALA A 118 4.93 -25.46 7.89
N LYS A 119 5.71 -24.37 7.77
CA LYS A 119 6.38 -23.75 8.91
C LYS A 119 5.74 -22.41 9.21
N ARG A 120 5.35 -22.17 10.47
CA ARG A 120 4.84 -20.86 10.92
C ARG A 120 5.95 -19.82 10.86
N VAL A 121 5.67 -18.65 10.26
CA VAL A 121 6.58 -17.51 10.23
C VAL A 121 6.57 -16.86 11.61
N LYS A 122 7.70 -16.84 12.28
CA LYS A 122 7.83 -16.24 13.61
C LYS A 122 7.94 -14.71 13.49
N SER A 123 7.54 -13.98 14.52
CA SER A 123 7.58 -12.50 14.55
C SER A 123 8.95 -11.93 14.14
N LYS A 124 10.06 -12.52 14.61
CA LYS A 124 11.43 -12.13 14.23
C LYS A 124 11.79 -12.38 12.75
N GLU A 125 10.98 -13.12 12.03
CA GLU A 125 11.18 -13.43 10.61
C GLU A 125 10.37 -12.52 9.69
N LYS A 126 9.41 -11.76 10.22
CA LYS A 126 8.52 -10.87 9.44
C LYS A 126 9.27 -9.80 8.66
N GLY A 127 10.42 -9.32 9.17
CA GLY A 127 11.32 -8.40 8.46
C GLY A 127 12.23 -9.03 7.41
N LYS A 128 12.21 -10.37 7.23
CA LYS A 128 13.03 -11.03 6.21
C LYS A 128 12.43 -10.92 4.83
N SER A 129 13.30 -10.86 3.80
CA SER A 129 12.90 -10.85 2.39
C SER A 129 12.04 -12.07 2.04
N PHE A 130 10.88 -11.82 1.44
CA PHE A 130 10.02 -12.86 0.91
C PHE A 130 10.51 -13.33 -0.47
N MET A 131 10.91 -14.59 -0.58
CA MET A 131 11.35 -15.23 -1.82
C MET A 131 12.42 -14.47 -2.60
N SER A 132 13.33 -13.79 -1.89
CA SER A 132 14.40 -12.95 -2.47
C SER A 132 13.89 -11.76 -3.29
N THR A 133 12.72 -11.25 -2.99
CA THR A 133 12.17 -9.99 -3.50
C THR A 133 12.46 -8.84 -2.53
N ASP A 134 12.08 -7.62 -2.90
CA ASP A 134 12.12 -6.48 -1.98
C ASP A 134 10.90 -6.45 -1.03
N PHE A 135 9.92 -7.33 -1.23
CA PHE A 135 8.89 -7.57 -0.24
C PHE A 135 9.44 -8.36 0.95
N ILE A 136 8.99 -8.01 2.15
CA ILE A 136 9.20 -8.78 3.37
C ILE A 136 7.90 -9.48 3.79
N TYR A 137 7.93 -10.41 4.73
CA TYR A 137 6.71 -11.12 5.17
C TYR A 137 5.67 -10.16 5.74
N GLU A 138 6.08 -9.09 6.43
CA GLU A 138 5.17 -8.05 6.96
C GLU A 138 4.37 -7.34 5.85
N ASP A 139 4.93 -7.17 4.65
CA ASP A 139 4.21 -6.52 3.53
C ASP A 139 3.03 -7.35 3.00
N LEU A 140 3.02 -8.63 3.31
CA LEU A 140 1.98 -9.57 2.88
C LEU A 140 0.90 -9.78 3.95
N GLU A 141 0.99 -9.06 5.06
CA GLU A 141 -0.02 -8.99 6.11
C GLU A 141 -0.97 -7.80 5.85
N ASN A 142 -2.10 -7.80 6.52
CA ASN A 142 -2.92 -6.60 6.64
C ASN A 142 -2.59 -5.91 7.97
N ARG A 143 -2.38 -4.60 7.92
CA ARG A 143 -2.34 -3.78 9.13
C ARG A 143 -3.72 -3.17 9.35
N GLY A 144 -4.21 -3.24 10.58
CA GLY A 144 -5.43 -2.59 11.01
C GLY A 144 -5.24 -1.08 11.14
N ILE A 145 -6.34 -0.37 11.30
CA ILE A 145 -6.31 1.09 11.48
C ILE A 145 -5.57 1.51 12.76
N ASP A 146 -5.64 0.67 13.80
CA ASP A 146 -5.06 0.93 15.14
C ASP A 146 -3.61 0.45 15.26
N ASP A 147 -3.05 -0.15 14.20
CA ASP A 147 -1.67 -0.63 14.21
C ASP A 147 -0.64 0.49 14.01
N ASP A 148 -1.08 1.66 13.55
CA ASP A 148 -0.24 2.82 13.28
C ASP A 148 -0.89 4.11 13.76
N HIS A 149 -0.06 5.09 14.14
CA HIS A 149 -0.48 6.49 14.25
C HIS A 149 -0.32 7.18 12.90
N TYR A 150 -1.33 7.95 12.52
CA TYR A 150 -1.36 8.67 11.24
C TYR A 150 -1.38 10.18 11.46
N VAL A 151 -0.57 10.90 10.69
CA VAL A 151 -0.61 12.37 10.59
C VAL A 151 -0.61 12.77 9.12
N ILE A 152 -1.26 13.88 8.77
CA ILE A 152 -1.13 14.46 7.43
C ILE A 152 0.25 15.11 7.36
N ASP A 153 1.06 14.68 6.38
CA ASP A 153 2.43 15.16 6.14
C ASP A 153 2.49 16.13 4.95
N GLY A 154 1.35 16.35 4.27
CA GLY A 154 1.24 17.28 3.16
C GLY A 154 0.33 16.79 2.03
N TYR A 155 0.49 17.43 0.88
CA TYR A 155 -0.24 17.13 -0.35
C TYR A 155 0.74 17.15 -1.52
N GLU A 156 0.71 16.11 -2.35
CA GLU A 156 1.59 15.97 -3.52
C GLU A 156 0.82 15.39 -4.71
N LYS A 157 1.32 15.61 -5.92
CA LYS A 157 0.83 14.93 -7.12
C LYS A 157 1.68 13.71 -7.42
N ILE A 158 1.03 12.58 -7.73
CA ILE A 158 1.66 11.40 -8.32
C ILE A 158 1.13 11.26 -9.73
N GLY A 159 1.93 11.65 -10.73
CA GLY A 159 1.42 11.89 -12.08
C GLY A 159 0.34 12.96 -12.06
N GLU A 160 -0.81 12.67 -12.66
CA GLU A 160 -1.97 13.59 -12.68
C GLU A 160 -2.86 13.51 -11.41
N HIS A 161 -2.55 12.61 -10.47
CA HIS A 161 -3.39 12.36 -9.31
C HIS A 161 -2.99 13.22 -8.12
N ALA A 162 -3.92 14.07 -7.65
CA ALA A 162 -3.75 14.80 -6.40
C ALA A 162 -3.85 13.83 -5.22
N CYS A 163 -2.81 13.79 -4.40
CA CYS A 163 -2.72 12.89 -3.25
C CYS A 163 -2.61 13.68 -1.95
N VAL A 164 -3.31 13.21 -0.92
CA VAL A 164 -2.96 13.53 0.46
C VAL A 164 -1.85 12.59 0.90
N VAL A 165 -0.81 13.14 1.53
CA VAL A 165 0.34 12.39 2.03
C VAL A 165 0.16 12.17 3.52
N LEU A 166 0.11 10.92 3.93
CA LEU A 166 0.06 10.54 5.33
C LEU A 166 1.42 10.01 5.78
N PHE A 167 1.86 10.42 6.97
CA PHE A 167 2.93 9.72 7.65
C PHE A 167 2.31 8.75 8.66
N SER A 168 2.67 7.47 8.53
CA SER A 168 2.23 6.35 9.37
C SER A 168 3.40 5.92 10.24
N LYS A 169 3.20 5.98 11.57
CA LYS A 169 4.17 5.51 12.57
C LYS A 169 3.63 4.27 13.26
N PRO A 170 4.33 3.11 13.18
CA PRO A 170 3.88 1.89 13.85
C PRO A 170 3.75 2.06 15.37
N VAL A 171 2.63 1.60 15.93
CA VAL A 171 2.38 1.44 17.36
C VAL A 171 2.82 0.06 17.84
N ARG A 172 2.62 -0.95 16.98
CA ARG A 172 3.04 -2.34 17.22
C ARG A 172 4.35 -2.63 16.50
N ASN A 173 5.01 -3.72 16.88
CA ASN A 173 6.26 -4.16 16.25
C ASN A 173 6.15 -4.20 14.73
N SER A 174 7.07 -3.52 14.07
CA SER A 174 7.20 -3.46 12.62
C SER A 174 8.68 -3.49 12.26
N ALA A 175 8.99 -4.03 11.08
CA ALA A 175 10.32 -3.94 10.48
C ALA A 175 10.64 -2.53 9.96
N TYR A 176 9.63 -1.66 9.87
CA TYR A 176 9.77 -0.28 9.41
C TYR A 176 9.71 0.71 10.55
N TRP A 177 10.52 1.75 10.45
CA TRP A 177 10.45 2.89 11.35
C TRP A 177 9.18 3.71 11.12
N GLY A 178 8.72 3.81 9.88
CA GLY A 178 7.52 4.52 9.45
C GLY A 178 7.27 4.37 7.96
N LYS A 179 6.17 4.95 7.48
CA LYS A 179 5.78 4.96 6.05
C LYS A 179 5.20 6.31 5.67
N LYS A 180 5.52 6.82 4.48
CA LYS A 180 4.70 7.85 3.82
C LYS A 180 3.75 7.17 2.85
N ILE A 181 2.47 7.47 2.95
CA ILE A 181 1.40 6.86 2.17
C ILE A 181 0.72 7.96 1.37
N PHE A 182 0.78 7.86 0.05
CA PHE A 182 0.22 8.82 -0.88
C PHE A 182 -1.14 8.30 -1.35
N VAL A 183 -2.20 8.95 -0.90
CA VAL A 183 -3.58 8.53 -1.14
C VAL A 183 -4.23 9.47 -2.15
N ASP A 184 -4.68 8.92 -3.27
CA ASP A 184 -5.47 9.62 -4.28
C ASP A 184 -6.78 10.13 -3.67
N GLN A 185 -7.01 11.43 -3.74
CA GLN A 185 -8.16 12.10 -3.14
C GLN A 185 -9.48 11.83 -3.88
N THR A 186 -9.42 11.34 -5.12
CA THR A 186 -10.60 11.02 -5.93
C THR A 186 -11.07 9.59 -5.69
N LEU A 187 -10.13 8.63 -5.74
CA LEU A 187 -10.45 7.21 -5.66
C LEU A 187 -10.27 6.61 -4.28
N TRP A 188 -9.63 7.34 -3.35
CA TRP A 188 -9.21 6.85 -2.03
C TRP A 188 -8.37 5.58 -2.13
N GLN A 189 -7.53 5.52 -3.17
CA GLN A 189 -6.59 4.44 -3.42
C GLN A 189 -5.16 4.91 -3.16
N ILE A 190 -4.33 4.01 -2.67
CA ILE A 190 -2.90 4.29 -2.49
C ILE A 190 -2.23 4.31 -3.86
N ARG A 191 -1.45 5.35 -4.16
CA ARG A 191 -0.63 5.48 -5.38
C ARG A 191 0.83 5.16 -5.14
N LYS A 192 1.34 5.49 -3.95
CA LYS A 192 2.74 5.30 -3.59
C LYS A 192 2.88 5.08 -2.10
N ILE A 193 3.85 4.24 -1.72
CA ILE A 193 4.27 4.10 -0.32
C ILE A 193 5.80 4.18 -0.28
N GLU A 194 6.32 5.03 0.58
CA GLU A 194 7.74 5.06 0.94
C GLU A 194 7.91 4.43 2.32
N TYR A 195 8.78 3.43 2.40
CA TYR A 195 9.04 2.70 3.63
C TYR A 195 10.37 3.17 4.23
N PHE A 196 10.35 3.57 5.48
CA PHE A 196 11.51 4.09 6.18
C PHE A 196 12.10 3.03 7.12
N SER A 197 13.43 2.82 7.03
CA SER A 197 14.18 1.99 8.00
C SER A 197 14.63 2.80 9.21
N SER A 198 14.75 4.12 9.08
CA SER A 198 15.01 5.08 10.15
C SER A 198 14.34 6.41 9.80
N LYS A 199 14.45 7.43 10.66
CA LYS A 199 13.80 8.75 10.47
C LYS A 199 14.04 9.38 9.09
N SER A 200 15.20 9.15 8.48
CA SER A 200 15.61 9.81 7.22
C SER A 200 16.00 8.86 6.10
N ILE A 201 15.89 7.53 6.29
CA ILE A 201 16.36 6.55 5.30
C ILE A 201 15.18 5.80 4.72
N ILE A 202 14.87 6.08 3.45
CA ILE A 202 13.91 5.29 2.67
C ILE A 202 14.58 3.97 2.29
N SER A 203 14.04 2.86 2.76
CA SER A 203 14.53 1.51 2.46
C SER A 203 13.99 0.96 1.15
N LYS A 204 12.77 1.33 0.81
CA LYS A 204 12.12 1.00 -0.47
C LYS A 204 10.96 1.92 -0.76
N THR A 205 10.57 1.96 -2.04
CA THR A 205 9.36 2.64 -2.51
C THR A 205 8.50 1.65 -3.29
N LEU A 206 7.20 1.66 -3.04
CA LEU A 206 6.19 0.91 -3.79
C LEU A 206 5.32 1.90 -4.54
N PHE A 207 5.20 1.73 -5.85
CA PHE A 207 4.24 2.43 -6.69
C PHE A 207 3.08 1.49 -7.03
N LEU A 208 1.85 2.00 -6.99
CA LEU A 208 0.65 1.28 -7.41
C LEU A 208 0.12 1.99 -8.65
N ASN A 209 0.59 1.50 -9.80
CA ASN A 209 0.25 2.06 -11.10
C ASN A 209 -0.97 1.35 -11.70
N GLU A 210 -1.53 1.96 -12.77
CA GLU A 210 -2.63 1.37 -13.53
C GLU A 210 -3.77 0.84 -12.66
N ILE A 211 -4.32 1.70 -11.79
CA ILE A 211 -5.48 1.34 -10.98
C ILE A 211 -6.71 1.32 -11.89
N VAL A 212 -7.33 0.15 -12.03
CA VAL A 212 -8.46 -0.10 -12.91
C VAL A 212 -9.71 -0.52 -12.13
N ASN A 213 -10.89 -0.18 -12.64
CA ASN A 213 -12.14 -0.69 -12.12
C ASN A 213 -12.48 -2.03 -12.75
N LYS A 214 -12.62 -3.07 -11.93
CA LYS A 214 -13.08 -4.40 -12.36
C LYS A 214 -14.27 -4.81 -11.51
N GLY A 215 -15.46 -4.81 -12.11
CA GLY A 215 -16.68 -5.24 -11.44
C GLY A 215 -17.04 -4.39 -10.21
N GLY A 216 -16.79 -3.08 -10.24
CA GLY A 216 -17.04 -2.15 -9.13
C GLY A 216 -15.88 -2.03 -8.13
N TYR A 217 -14.77 -2.76 -8.31
CA TYR A 217 -13.60 -2.73 -7.44
C TYR A 217 -12.42 -2.04 -8.11
N TRP A 218 -11.80 -1.06 -7.44
CA TRP A 218 -10.59 -0.42 -7.89
C TRP A 218 -9.36 -1.23 -7.48
N LEU A 219 -8.61 -1.72 -8.45
CA LEU A 219 -7.50 -2.65 -8.23
C LEU A 219 -6.24 -2.17 -8.97
N PRO A 220 -5.07 -2.11 -8.32
CA PRO A 220 -3.81 -1.89 -9.01
C PRO A 220 -3.45 -3.13 -9.85
N THR A 221 -3.07 -2.92 -11.11
CA THR A 221 -2.66 -3.98 -12.03
C THR A 221 -1.15 -4.01 -12.28
N VAL A 222 -0.47 -2.91 -11.96
CA VAL A 222 0.99 -2.78 -12.03
C VAL A 222 1.52 -2.24 -10.70
N LEU A 223 2.56 -2.87 -10.16
CA LEU A 223 3.25 -2.49 -8.94
C LEU A 223 4.73 -2.25 -9.23
#